data_da5876fdd5879459ff9ea7db30806104
#
_entry.id   da5876fdd5879459ff9ea7db30806104
#
_cell.length_a   1.000
_cell.length_b   1.000
_cell.length_c   1.000
_cell.angle_alpha   90.00
_cell.angle_beta   90.00
_cell.angle_gamma   90.00
#
_symmetry.space_group_name_H-M   'P 1'
#
loop_
_entity.id
_entity.type
_entity.pdbx_description
1 polymer ?
#
loop_
_entity_poly.entity_id
_entity_poly.type
_entity_poly.pdbx_seq_one_letter_code
_entity_poly.pdbx_strand_id
1 'polypeptide(L)'
;MDVFRTELNRTAVTRNGRDDSGPGVIESAFGLLEVLCALGRARVSDLTEESGLPRTTVYRLLGQLAAVGAVERVGAHYRLGASLLVLGQHVTPMEQLRTLAQLPMIELAAAAPVHVSLGTTTSDAPIYLDVIGGRERLPFHQAAGAPMPVRSAAARVLAADVDFAVDDGNTIDGVSCAAQAIPLPNGEVAALGIVVPLPHLPRSLLVPLRVTAQRIAVLVAAQGPVAARV
;
A
#
# COMPACT_ATOMS: atom_id res chain seq x y z
N MET A 1 -2.31 0.47 -17.32
CA MET A 1 -1.27 1.34 -16.73
C MET A 1 -1.82 2.68 -16.25
N ASP A 2 -3.09 3.02 -16.55
CA ASP A 2 -3.71 4.32 -16.22
C ASP A 2 -4.53 4.38 -14.92
N VAL A 3 -4.97 3.26 -14.36
CA VAL A 3 -5.85 3.26 -13.16
C VAL A 3 -5.11 3.73 -11.90
N PHE A 4 -3.83 3.37 -11.76
CA PHE A 4 -2.99 3.83 -10.64
C PHE A 4 -2.62 5.31 -10.73
N ARG A 5 -2.55 5.86 -11.95
CA ARG A 5 -2.20 7.26 -12.20
C ARG A 5 -3.29 8.23 -11.77
N THR A 6 -4.55 7.83 -11.90
CA THR A 6 -5.71 8.69 -11.62
C THR A 6 -6.06 8.73 -10.14
N GLU A 7 -5.75 7.68 -9.36
CA GLU A 7 -6.15 7.60 -7.96
C GLU A 7 -5.16 8.23 -6.99
N LEU A 8 -3.85 8.16 -7.25
CA LEU A 8 -2.84 8.84 -6.43
C LEU A 8 -3.00 10.37 -6.44
N ASN A 9 -3.48 10.93 -7.55
CA ASN A 9 -3.71 12.38 -7.68
C ASN A 9 -4.95 12.88 -6.91
N ARG A 10 -5.87 12.00 -6.49
CA ARG A 10 -7.04 12.36 -5.68
C ARG A 10 -6.78 12.34 -4.17
N THR A 11 -5.85 11.54 -3.72
CA THR A 11 -5.56 11.36 -2.29
C THR A 11 -4.67 12.47 -1.72
N ALA A 12 -3.88 13.14 -2.57
CA ALA A 12 -3.01 14.26 -2.17
C ALA A 12 -3.78 15.56 -1.83
N VAL A 13 -5.09 15.65 -2.13
CA VAL A 13 -5.86 16.93 -2.07
C VAL A 13 -6.71 17.10 -0.80
N THR A 14 -6.82 16.10 0.08
CA THR A 14 -7.66 16.21 1.28
C THR A 14 -6.86 16.19 2.58
N ARG A 15 -5.83 17.01 2.70
CA ARG A 15 -5.28 17.36 4.01
C ARG A 15 -6.03 18.57 4.58
N ASN A 16 -6.79 18.28 5.60
CA ASN A 16 -7.60 19.23 6.36
C ASN A 16 -6.68 20.17 7.17
N GLY A 17 -6.79 21.49 6.97
CA GLY A 17 -6.10 22.51 7.73
C GLY A 17 -5.80 23.72 6.85
N ARG A 18 -6.78 24.64 6.72
CA ARG A 18 -6.56 25.94 6.11
C ARG A 18 -5.59 26.73 6.96
N ASP A 19 -4.33 26.72 6.57
CA ASP A 19 -3.41 27.83 6.76
C ASP A 19 -3.13 28.40 5.37
N ASP A 20 -3.25 29.69 5.18
CA ASP A 20 -3.16 30.41 3.89
C ASP A 20 -1.69 30.52 3.38
N SER A 21 -0.75 29.87 4.05
CA SER A 21 0.60 29.63 3.62
C SER A 21 0.63 28.35 2.77
N GLY A 22 1.05 28.42 1.52
CA GLY A 22 1.20 27.26 0.63
C GLY A 22 1.95 26.08 1.29
N PRO A 23 1.99 24.89 0.64
CA PRO A 23 2.52 23.67 1.25
C PRO A 23 3.94 23.90 1.79
N GLY A 24 4.18 23.43 3.01
CA GLY A 24 5.49 23.53 3.68
C GLY A 24 6.60 22.85 2.86
N VAL A 25 7.85 23.23 3.11
CA VAL A 25 9.01 22.66 2.38
C VAL A 25 9.07 21.14 2.48
N ILE A 26 8.79 20.58 3.65
CA ILE A 26 8.79 19.14 3.89
C ILE A 26 7.65 18.47 3.11
N GLU A 27 6.45 19.02 3.18
CA GLU A 27 5.28 18.53 2.46
C GLU A 27 5.51 18.54 0.94
N SER A 28 6.06 19.64 0.40
CA SER A 28 6.42 19.73 -1.00
C SER A 28 7.51 18.73 -1.41
N ALA A 29 8.46 18.45 -0.53
CA ALA A 29 9.51 17.48 -0.78
C ALA A 29 8.96 16.05 -0.81
N PHE A 30 8.09 15.69 0.14
CA PHE A 30 7.41 14.38 0.13
C PHE A 30 6.49 14.23 -1.07
N GLY A 31 5.73 15.25 -1.45
CA GLY A 31 4.92 15.23 -2.66
C GLY A 31 5.72 14.95 -3.93
N LEU A 32 6.95 15.49 -4.05
CA LEU A 32 7.84 15.14 -5.17
C LEU A 32 8.32 13.69 -5.12
N LEU A 33 8.57 13.13 -3.92
CA LEU A 33 8.91 11.71 -3.78
C LEU A 33 7.74 10.81 -4.17
N GLU A 34 6.51 11.17 -3.81
CA GLU A 34 5.29 10.46 -4.20
C GLU A 34 5.09 10.45 -5.72
N VAL A 35 5.29 11.59 -6.38
CA VAL A 35 5.24 11.70 -7.85
C VAL A 35 6.33 10.82 -8.49
N LEU A 36 7.57 10.83 -7.95
CA LEU A 36 8.65 9.95 -8.42
C LEU A 36 8.33 8.47 -8.20
N CYS A 37 7.68 8.13 -7.11
CA CYS A 37 7.21 6.76 -6.83
C CYS A 37 6.22 6.30 -7.91
N ALA A 38 5.24 7.15 -8.26
CA ALA A 38 4.22 6.84 -9.26
C ALA A 38 4.79 6.73 -10.68
N LEU A 39 5.72 7.61 -11.06
CA LEU A 39 6.31 7.64 -12.40
C LEU A 39 7.51 6.69 -12.55
N GLY A 40 8.08 6.20 -11.45
CA GLY A 40 9.31 5.41 -11.39
C GLY A 40 10.55 6.21 -11.79
N ARG A 41 10.46 7.04 -12.84
CA ARG A 41 11.54 7.91 -13.35
C ARG A 41 10.94 9.08 -14.12
N ALA A 42 11.33 10.31 -13.77
CA ALA A 42 10.75 11.52 -14.33
C ALA A 42 11.80 12.60 -14.62
N ARG A 43 11.50 13.49 -15.58
CA ARG A 43 12.22 14.74 -15.80
C ARG A 43 11.67 15.84 -14.90
N VAL A 44 12.40 16.95 -14.77
CA VAL A 44 11.91 18.13 -14.04
C VAL A 44 10.61 18.68 -14.62
N SER A 45 10.41 18.60 -15.94
CA SER A 45 9.15 18.98 -16.59
C SER A 45 7.96 18.19 -16.04
N ASP A 46 8.11 16.86 -16.00
CA ASP A 46 7.08 15.94 -15.59
C ASP A 46 6.73 16.14 -14.10
N LEU A 47 7.79 16.32 -13.28
CA LEU A 47 7.63 16.61 -11.85
C LEU A 47 6.97 17.97 -11.59
N THR A 48 7.26 18.99 -12.42
CA THR A 48 6.61 20.30 -12.33
C THR A 48 5.14 20.22 -12.67
N GLU A 49 4.79 19.49 -13.72
CA GLU A 49 3.43 19.30 -14.17
C GLU A 49 2.60 18.52 -13.15
N GLU A 50 3.10 17.38 -12.71
CA GLU A 50 2.37 16.49 -11.79
C GLU A 50 2.27 17.03 -10.35
N SER A 51 3.30 17.74 -9.86
CA SER A 51 3.28 18.30 -8.50
C SER A 51 2.59 19.65 -8.41
N GLY A 52 2.41 20.36 -9.52
CA GLY A 52 1.91 21.75 -9.55
C GLY A 52 2.85 22.78 -8.91
N LEU A 53 4.06 22.38 -8.51
CA LEU A 53 5.04 23.27 -7.89
C LEU A 53 5.77 24.11 -8.96
N PRO A 54 6.15 25.37 -8.64
CA PRO A 54 6.99 26.16 -9.52
C PRO A 54 8.30 25.44 -9.85
N ARG A 55 8.73 25.52 -11.11
CA ARG A 55 9.96 24.84 -11.59
C ARG A 55 11.20 25.14 -10.75
N THR A 56 11.36 26.36 -10.28
CA THR A 56 12.46 26.76 -9.40
C THR A 56 12.42 26.03 -8.05
N THR A 57 11.23 25.83 -7.50
CA THR A 57 11.00 25.07 -6.27
C THR A 57 11.34 23.59 -6.48
N VAL A 58 10.88 23.00 -7.59
CA VAL A 58 11.22 21.61 -7.96
C VAL A 58 12.73 21.41 -8.05
N TYR A 59 13.44 22.28 -8.76
CA TYR A 59 14.91 22.20 -8.85
C TYR A 59 15.59 22.28 -7.48
N ARG A 60 15.17 23.23 -6.63
CA ARG A 60 15.75 23.41 -5.30
C ARG A 60 15.51 22.18 -4.43
N LEU A 61 14.29 21.64 -4.41
CA LEU A 61 13.94 20.46 -3.63
C LEU A 61 14.65 19.20 -4.13
N LEU A 62 14.72 18.99 -5.45
CA LEU A 62 15.48 17.87 -6.02
C LEU A 62 16.97 17.94 -5.67
N GLY A 63 17.56 19.15 -5.65
CA GLY A 63 18.94 19.33 -5.20
C GLY A 63 19.14 18.95 -3.73
N GLN A 64 18.23 19.34 -2.85
CA GLN A 64 18.27 18.98 -1.43
C GLN A 64 18.03 17.49 -1.21
N LEU A 65 17.04 16.89 -1.89
CA LEU A 65 16.76 15.46 -1.82
C LEU A 65 17.92 14.61 -2.37
N ALA A 66 18.58 15.09 -3.42
CA ALA A 66 19.77 14.43 -3.96
C ALA A 66 20.97 14.50 -3.00
N ALA A 67 21.14 15.63 -2.32
CA ALA A 67 22.22 15.79 -1.33
C ALA A 67 22.11 14.81 -0.15
N VAL A 68 20.89 14.39 0.22
CA VAL A 68 20.67 13.39 1.27
C VAL A 68 20.45 11.97 0.72
N GLY A 69 20.60 11.77 -0.59
CA GLY A 69 20.46 10.47 -1.24
C GLY A 69 19.03 9.97 -1.37
N ALA A 70 18.01 10.78 -1.04
CA ALA A 70 16.60 10.42 -1.19
C ALA A 70 16.15 10.38 -2.67
N VAL A 71 16.87 11.10 -3.54
CA VAL A 71 16.67 11.12 -4.99
C VAL A 71 18.02 10.96 -5.68
N GLU A 72 18.02 10.23 -6.79
CA GLU A 72 19.18 10.09 -7.67
C GLU A 72 18.91 10.72 -9.03
N ARG A 73 19.92 11.41 -9.57
CA ARG A 73 19.88 11.92 -10.94
C ARG A 73 20.56 10.94 -11.89
N VAL A 74 19.85 10.51 -12.91
CA VAL A 74 20.37 9.62 -13.97
C VAL A 74 20.19 10.32 -15.33
N GLY A 75 21.23 11.00 -15.77
CA GLY A 75 21.18 11.85 -16.98
C GLY A 75 20.23 13.04 -16.80
N ALA A 76 19.18 13.10 -17.62
CA ALA A 76 18.13 14.12 -17.57
C ALA A 76 16.96 13.77 -16.64
N HIS A 77 16.96 12.57 -16.04
CA HIS A 77 15.87 12.06 -15.23
C HIS A 77 16.27 11.96 -13.74
N TYR A 78 15.26 11.93 -12.89
CA TYR A 78 15.36 11.67 -11.46
C TYR A 78 14.59 10.40 -11.12
N ARG A 79 15.04 9.69 -10.09
CA ARG A 79 14.38 8.52 -9.50
C ARG A 79 14.54 8.52 -7.98
N LEU A 80 13.79 7.69 -7.27
CA LEU A 80 14.00 7.50 -5.84
C LEU A 80 15.39 6.94 -5.57
N GLY A 81 16.04 7.46 -4.54
CA GLY A 81 17.39 7.10 -4.14
C GLY A 81 17.43 5.97 -3.12
N ALA A 82 18.58 5.28 -3.05
CA ALA A 82 18.74 4.10 -2.19
C ALA A 82 18.64 4.41 -0.69
N SER A 83 18.85 5.65 -0.24
CA SER A 83 18.71 6.00 1.18
C SER A 83 17.28 5.79 1.68
N LEU A 84 16.26 5.94 0.83
CA LEU A 84 14.88 5.67 1.19
C LEU A 84 14.63 4.18 1.47
N LEU A 85 15.29 3.28 0.73
CA LEU A 85 15.24 1.85 0.98
C LEU A 85 15.85 1.50 2.34
N VAL A 86 17.00 2.11 2.66
CA VAL A 86 17.67 1.90 3.96
C VAL A 86 16.78 2.36 5.11
N LEU A 87 16.18 3.55 5.00
CA LEU A 87 15.24 4.03 6.02
C LEU A 87 14.00 3.14 6.12
N GLY A 88 13.43 2.74 4.99
CA GLY A 88 12.24 1.89 4.93
C GLY A 88 12.42 0.52 5.57
N GLN A 89 13.65 -0.03 5.61
CA GLN A 89 13.92 -1.30 6.30
C GLN A 89 13.72 -1.24 7.82
N HIS A 90 13.78 -0.05 8.40
CA HIS A 90 13.53 0.17 9.84
C HIS A 90 12.07 0.52 10.14
N VAL A 91 11.23 0.61 9.13
CA VAL A 91 9.79 0.86 9.30
C VAL A 91 9.09 -0.49 9.47
N THR A 92 8.68 -0.81 10.70
CA THR A 92 8.02 -2.07 11.05
C THR A 92 6.58 -1.85 11.52
N PRO A 93 5.68 -1.33 10.64
CA PRO A 93 4.31 -1.10 11.05
C PRO A 93 3.66 -2.44 11.40
N MET A 94 2.96 -2.49 12.55
CA MET A 94 2.24 -3.68 13.01
C MET A 94 3.10 -4.96 13.02
N GLU A 95 4.35 -4.87 13.48
CA GLU A 95 5.34 -5.96 13.48
C GLU A 95 4.80 -7.27 14.06
N GLN A 96 4.07 -7.16 15.18
CA GLN A 96 3.47 -8.33 15.83
C GLN A 96 2.42 -9.02 14.95
N LEU A 97 1.53 -8.23 14.33
CA LEU A 97 0.53 -8.77 13.40
C LEU A 97 1.22 -9.47 12.22
N ARG A 98 2.22 -8.82 11.62
CA ARG A 98 2.97 -9.38 10.49
C ARG A 98 3.65 -10.69 10.86
N THR A 99 4.31 -10.74 12.01
CA THR A 99 4.99 -11.96 12.51
C THR A 99 4.00 -13.10 12.71
N LEU A 100 2.84 -12.84 13.33
CA LEU A 100 1.82 -13.86 13.59
C LEU A 100 1.07 -14.31 12.33
N ALA A 101 0.90 -13.41 11.35
CA ALA A 101 0.21 -13.69 10.11
C ALA A 101 1.08 -14.45 9.09
N GLN A 102 2.41 -14.35 9.18
CA GLN A 102 3.33 -14.88 8.17
C GLN A 102 3.11 -16.36 7.87
N LEU A 103 3.13 -17.22 8.90
CA LEU A 103 2.96 -18.66 8.70
C LEU A 103 1.55 -19.01 8.16
N PRO A 104 0.44 -18.53 8.74
CA PRO A 104 -0.89 -18.73 8.16
C PRO A 104 -1.03 -18.28 6.70
N MET A 105 -0.41 -17.16 6.33
CA MET A 105 -0.42 -16.65 4.95
C MET A 105 0.37 -17.56 3.99
N ILE A 106 1.54 -18.05 4.42
CA ILE A 106 2.35 -19.01 3.63
C ILE A 106 1.57 -20.29 3.39
N GLU A 107 0.94 -20.84 4.42
CA GLU A 107 0.13 -22.05 4.33
C GLU A 107 -1.06 -21.87 3.37
N LEU A 108 -1.74 -20.72 3.42
CA LEU A 108 -2.82 -20.40 2.50
C LEU A 108 -2.31 -20.29 1.04
N ALA A 109 -1.21 -19.60 0.81
CA ALA A 109 -0.61 -19.48 -0.52
C ALA A 109 -0.07 -20.81 -1.06
N ALA A 110 0.37 -21.72 -0.19
CA ALA A 110 0.83 -23.07 -0.58
C ALA A 110 -0.34 -24.01 -0.92
N ALA A 111 -1.47 -23.86 -0.23
CA ALA A 111 -2.67 -24.67 -0.45
C ALA A 111 -3.42 -24.32 -1.74
N ALA A 112 -3.25 -23.11 -2.25
CA ALA A 112 -3.93 -22.62 -3.46
C ALA A 112 -3.00 -21.70 -4.28
N PRO A 113 -3.12 -21.66 -5.62
CA PRO A 113 -2.30 -20.81 -6.47
C PRO A 113 -2.76 -19.33 -6.43
N VAL A 114 -2.79 -18.73 -5.24
CA VAL A 114 -3.28 -17.37 -5.00
C VAL A 114 -2.17 -16.46 -4.50
N HIS A 115 -2.30 -15.16 -4.77
CA HIS A 115 -1.55 -14.15 -4.03
C HIS A 115 -2.28 -13.88 -2.72
N VAL A 116 -1.53 -13.84 -1.63
CA VAL A 116 -2.07 -13.53 -0.29
C VAL A 116 -1.48 -12.22 0.16
N SER A 117 -2.31 -11.33 0.67
CA SER A 117 -1.87 -10.04 1.18
C SER A 117 -2.46 -9.75 2.55
N LEU A 118 -1.67 -9.10 3.38
CA LEU A 118 -2.10 -8.48 4.63
C LEU A 118 -2.10 -6.97 4.43
N GLY A 119 -3.15 -6.30 4.87
CA GLY A 119 -3.28 -4.86 4.70
C GLY A 119 -3.76 -4.15 5.94
N THR A 120 -3.48 -2.85 5.99
CA THR A 120 -3.96 -1.92 7.02
C THR A 120 -4.25 -0.56 6.41
N THR A 121 -4.90 0.31 7.16
CA THR A 121 -5.07 1.72 6.82
C THR A 121 -3.99 2.54 7.52
N THR A 122 -3.28 3.36 6.76
CA THR A 122 -2.48 4.46 7.31
C THR A 122 -3.35 5.71 7.45
N SER A 123 -2.79 6.82 7.95
CA SER A 123 -3.50 8.11 8.03
C SER A 123 -4.13 8.54 6.70
N ASP A 124 -3.57 8.13 5.58
CA ASP A 124 -3.92 8.66 4.27
C ASP A 124 -4.55 7.61 3.33
N ALA A 125 -4.20 6.32 3.45
CA ALA A 125 -4.67 5.30 2.50
C ALA A 125 -4.49 3.85 3.01
N PRO A 126 -5.25 2.89 2.45
CA PRO A 126 -4.99 1.48 2.65
C PRO A 126 -3.71 1.05 1.94
N ILE A 127 -2.83 0.33 2.66
CA ILE A 127 -1.55 -0.17 2.15
C ILE A 127 -1.41 -1.68 2.40
N TYR A 128 -0.56 -2.30 1.60
CA TYR A 128 -0.09 -3.66 1.87
C TYR A 128 0.96 -3.65 2.99
N LEU A 129 0.73 -4.42 4.06
CA LEU A 129 1.72 -4.67 5.12
C LEU A 129 2.68 -5.79 4.71
N ASP A 130 2.12 -6.84 4.10
CA ASP A 130 2.87 -7.98 3.65
C ASP A 130 2.18 -8.65 2.45
N VAL A 131 2.98 -9.33 1.61
CA VAL A 131 2.49 -9.98 0.40
C VAL A 131 3.24 -11.29 0.17
N ILE A 132 2.49 -12.35 -0.07
CA ILE A 132 3.01 -13.63 -0.53
C ILE A 132 2.55 -13.85 -1.97
N GLY A 133 3.52 -13.88 -2.89
CA GLY A 133 3.25 -14.05 -4.31
C GLY A 133 2.66 -15.42 -4.64
N GLY A 134 1.63 -15.45 -5.48
CA GLY A 134 1.10 -16.65 -6.11
C GLY A 134 1.98 -17.13 -7.27
N ARG A 135 1.54 -18.20 -7.94
CA ARG A 135 2.28 -18.80 -9.08
C ARG A 135 2.21 -17.95 -10.36
N GLU A 136 1.08 -17.29 -10.59
CA GLU A 136 0.85 -16.48 -11.78
C GLU A 136 1.16 -15.01 -11.50
N ARG A 137 1.57 -14.27 -12.52
CA ARG A 137 1.87 -12.85 -12.37
C ARG A 137 0.58 -12.04 -12.40
N LEU A 138 0.46 -11.08 -11.51
CA LEU A 138 -0.57 -10.05 -11.56
C LEU A 138 -0.19 -8.95 -12.57
N PRO A 139 -1.17 -8.31 -13.23
CA PRO A 139 -0.93 -7.20 -14.15
C PRO A 139 -0.54 -5.89 -13.43
N PHE A 140 -0.40 -5.91 -12.13
CA PHE A 140 -0.03 -4.77 -11.30
C PHE A 140 0.99 -5.18 -10.23
N HIS A 141 1.67 -4.17 -9.66
CA HIS A 141 2.64 -4.38 -8.60
C HIS A 141 1.94 -4.48 -7.24
N GLN A 142 2.19 -5.58 -6.54
CA GLN A 142 1.72 -5.82 -5.18
C GLN A 142 2.93 -6.10 -4.29
N ALA A 143 3.24 -5.19 -3.40
CA ALA A 143 4.38 -5.31 -2.49
C ALA A 143 4.10 -4.61 -1.16
N ALA A 144 4.80 -4.98 -0.10
CA ALA A 144 4.73 -4.29 1.18
C ALA A 144 5.04 -2.78 1.01
N GLY A 145 4.24 -1.93 1.64
CA GLY A 145 4.30 -0.47 1.52
C GLY A 145 3.58 0.10 0.29
N ALA A 146 3.19 -0.71 -0.69
CA ALA A 146 2.44 -0.22 -1.84
C ALA A 146 0.99 0.13 -1.46
N PRO A 147 0.39 1.17 -2.07
CA PRO A 147 -1.02 1.49 -1.88
C PRO A 147 -1.91 0.40 -2.48
N MET A 148 -3.06 0.17 -1.85
CA MET A 148 -4.09 -0.73 -2.39
C MET A 148 -5.02 0.04 -3.33
N PRO A 149 -5.53 -0.62 -4.40
CA PRO A 149 -6.60 -0.04 -5.20
C PRO A 149 -7.84 0.23 -4.33
N VAL A 150 -8.32 1.47 -4.32
CA VAL A 150 -9.36 1.97 -3.39
C VAL A 150 -10.67 1.16 -3.44
N ARG A 151 -11.00 0.57 -4.59
CA ARG A 151 -12.23 -0.22 -4.78
C ARG A 151 -12.02 -1.72 -4.59
N SER A 152 -10.79 -2.17 -4.30
CA SER A 152 -10.49 -3.59 -4.07
C SER A 152 -11.24 -4.15 -2.85
N ALA A 153 -11.40 -5.45 -2.81
CA ALA A 153 -12.04 -6.13 -1.67
C ALA A 153 -11.35 -5.77 -0.34
N ALA A 154 -10.01 -5.73 -0.31
CA ALA A 154 -9.27 -5.41 0.90
C ALA A 154 -9.45 -3.94 1.33
N ALA A 155 -9.45 -2.99 0.39
CA ALA A 155 -9.69 -1.58 0.72
C ALA A 155 -11.10 -1.34 1.28
N ARG A 156 -12.10 -2.03 0.76
CA ARG A 156 -13.49 -1.97 1.27
C ARG A 156 -13.61 -2.51 2.69
N VAL A 157 -12.93 -3.60 3.00
CA VAL A 157 -12.86 -4.16 4.36
C VAL A 157 -12.16 -3.18 5.30
N LEU A 158 -11.06 -2.56 4.88
CA LEU A 158 -10.30 -1.59 5.69
C LEU A 158 -11.03 -0.27 5.92
N ALA A 159 -11.94 0.12 5.02
CA ALA A 159 -12.82 1.28 5.22
C ALA A 159 -13.90 1.03 6.29
N ALA A 160 -13.92 -0.14 6.92
CA ALA A 160 -14.91 -0.59 7.91
C ALA A 160 -16.35 -0.69 7.37
N ASP A 161 -16.50 -0.78 6.05
CA ASP A 161 -17.81 -0.91 5.42
C ASP A 161 -18.38 -2.31 5.58
N VAL A 162 -17.51 -3.33 5.60
CA VAL A 162 -17.91 -4.74 5.64
C VAL A 162 -16.80 -5.62 6.25
N ASP A 163 -17.19 -6.71 6.93
CA ASP A 163 -16.24 -7.70 7.45
C ASP A 163 -15.65 -8.61 6.36
N PHE A 164 -16.31 -8.69 5.23
CA PHE A 164 -15.92 -9.53 4.11
C PHE A 164 -16.36 -8.88 2.79
N ALA A 165 -15.48 -8.92 1.81
CA ALA A 165 -15.77 -8.41 0.47
C ALA A 165 -15.21 -9.33 -0.62
N VAL A 166 -15.86 -9.30 -1.77
CA VAL A 166 -15.39 -9.93 -3.02
C VAL A 166 -15.44 -8.90 -4.13
N ASP A 167 -14.46 -8.93 -5.00
CA ASP A 167 -14.43 -8.17 -6.24
C ASP A 167 -14.09 -9.11 -7.40
N ASP A 168 -15.04 -9.28 -8.30
CA ASP A 168 -14.94 -10.13 -9.49
C ASP A 168 -14.66 -9.26 -10.73
N GLY A 169 -13.45 -8.75 -10.84
CA GLY A 169 -12.99 -8.01 -12.01
C GLY A 169 -13.48 -6.57 -12.12
N ASN A 170 -14.15 -6.01 -11.08
CA ASN A 170 -14.68 -4.64 -11.16
C ASN A 170 -13.62 -3.57 -10.94
N THR A 171 -12.57 -3.90 -10.20
CA THR A 171 -11.46 -2.98 -9.92
C THR A 171 -10.38 -3.07 -11.00
N ILE A 172 -10.02 -4.29 -11.40
CA ILE A 172 -9.03 -4.56 -12.45
C ILE A 172 -9.57 -5.69 -13.30
N ASP A 173 -9.74 -5.45 -14.61
CA ASP A 173 -10.24 -6.44 -15.55
C ASP A 173 -9.37 -7.71 -15.55
N GLY A 174 -10.03 -8.87 -15.55
CA GLY A 174 -9.35 -10.17 -15.49
C GLY A 174 -8.69 -10.52 -14.16
N VAL A 175 -8.91 -9.72 -13.09
CA VAL A 175 -8.39 -9.99 -11.75
C VAL A 175 -9.54 -10.00 -10.75
N SER A 176 -9.65 -11.07 -9.98
CA SER A 176 -10.63 -11.17 -8.90
C SER A 176 -9.93 -11.26 -7.55
N CYS A 177 -10.57 -10.71 -6.52
CA CYS A 177 -10.04 -10.75 -5.17
C CYS A 177 -11.16 -10.91 -4.13
N ALA A 178 -10.78 -11.43 -2.97
CA ALA A 178 -11.60 -11.41 -1.77
C ALA A 178 -10.78 -10.97 -0.58
N ALA A 179 -11.43 -10.41 0.42
CA ALA A 179 -10.80 -10.03 1.67
C ALA A 179 -11.72 -10.28 2.87
N GLN A 180 -11.08 -10.63 3.99
CA GLN A 180 -11.71 -10.84 5.29
C GLN A 180 -11.06 -9.92 6.33
N ALA A 181 -11.88 -9.28 7.16
CA ALA A 181 -11.43 -8.48 8.28
C ALA A 181 -10.73 -9.34 9.34
N ILE A 182 -9.68 -8.76 9.91
CA ILE A 182 -8.99 -9.25 11.11
C ILE A 182 -9.14 -8.16 12.16
N PRO A 183 -10.06 -8.32 13.14
CA PRO A 183 -10.18 -7.35 14.23
C PRO A 183 -8.93 -7.39 15.11
N LEU A 184 -8.43 -6.22 15.48
CA LEU A 184 -7.25 -6.06 16.32
C LEU A 184 -7.63 -5.63 17.74
N PRO A 185 -6.82 -5.96 18.77
CA PRO A 185 -7.11 -5.64 20.16
C PRO A 185 -7.25 -4.15 20.47
N ASN A 186 -6.67 -3.28 19.66
CA ASN A 186 -6.76 -1.83 19.76
C ASN A 186 -8.02 -1.22 19.11
N GLY A 187 -8.91 -2.05 18.58
CA GLY A 187 -10.12 -1.63 17.89
C GLY A 187 -9.92 -1.30 16.40
N GLU A 188 -8.70 -1.37 15.90
CA GLU A 188 -8.41 -1.25 14.46
C GLU A 188 -8.76 -2.55 13.72
N VAL A 189 -8.76 -2.47 12.41
CA VAL A 189 -9.00 -3.60 11.52
C VAL A 189 -7.83 -3.75 10.56
N ALA A 190 -7.34 -4.97 10.42
CA ALA A 190 -6.50 -5.36 9.29
C ALA A 190 -7.31 -6.20 8.29
N ALA A 191 -6.85 -6.34 7.08
CA ALA A 191 -7.49 -7.15 6.05
C ALA A 191 -6.56 -8.26 5.56
N LEU A 192 -7.02 -9.51 5.60
CA LEU A 192 -6.41 -10.60 4.85
C LEU A 192 -7.07 -10.68 3.47
N GLY A 193 -6.29 -10.52 2.41
CA GLY A 193 -6.76 -10.58 1.03
C GLY A 193 -6.18 -11.75 0.27
N ILE A 194 -6.96 -12.27 -0.68
CA ILE A 194 -6.47 -13.15 -1.74
C ILE A 194 -6.77 -12.53 -3.10
N VAL A 195 -5.85 -12.73 -4.04
CA VAL A 195 -5.97 -12.23 -5.41
C VAL A 195 -5.62 -13.33 -6.39
N VAL A 196 -6.40 -13.43 -7.46
CA VAL A 196 -6.19 -14.36 -8.57
C VAL A 196 -6.31 -13.63 -9.91
N PRO A 197 -5.47 -13.94 -10.90
CA PRO A 197 -5.58 -13.40 -12.25
C PRO A 197 -6.67 -14.17 -13.05
N LEU A 198 -7.88 -14.13 -12.56
CA LEU A 198 -9.06 -14.77 -13.13
C LEU A 198 -10.24 -13.77 -13.13
N PRO A 199 -11.15 -13.82 -14.12
CA PRO A 199 -12.31 -12.93 -14.16
C PRO A 199 -13.31 -13.17 -13.02
N HIS A 200 -13.30 -14.37 -12.43
CA HIS A 200 -14.18 -14.72 -11.30
C HIS A 200 -13.39 -15.47 -10.22
N LEU A 201 -13.67 -15.14 -8.97
CA LEU A 201 -13.04 -15.79 -7.83
C LEU A 201 -13.61 -17.19 -7.59
N PRO A 202 -12.77 -18.26 -7.59
CA PRO A 202 -13.24 -19.60 -7.24
C PRO A 202 -13.81 -19.64 -5.81
N ARG A 203 -15.05 -20.07 -5.66
CA ARG A 203 -15.74 -20.12 -4.36
C ARG A 203 -15.05 -21.02 -3.34
N SER A 204 -14.30 -22.02 -3.79
CA SER A 204 -13.49 -22.91 -2.93
C SER A 204 -12.42 -22.16 -2.13
N LEU A 205 -12.02 -20.95 -2.55
CA LEU A 205 -11.04 -20.13 -1.85
C LEU A 205 -11.62 -19.34 -0.67
N LEU A 206 -12.93 -19.18 -0.60
CA LEU A 206 -13.58 -18.34 0.44
C LEU A 206 -13.46 -18.93 1.84
N VAL A 207 -13.64 -20.25 1.96
CA VAL A 207 -13.52 -20.91 3.27
C VAL A 207 -12.08 -20.90 3.79
N PRO A 208 -11.05 -21.28 3.02
CA PRO A 208 -9.66 -21.14 3.43
C PRO A 208 -9.30 -19.70 3.86
N LEU A 209 -9.71 -18.68 3.10
CA LEU A 209 -9.49 -17.29 3.45
C LEU A 209 -10.04 -16.94 4.84
N ARG A 210 -11.32 -17.26 5.08
CA ARG A 210 -11.97 -16.96 6.36
C ARG A 210 -11.33 -17.69 7.54
N VAL A 211 -11.02 -18.96 7.37
CA VAL A 211 -10.37 -19.78 8.41
C VAL A 211 -8.99 -19.21 8.73
N THR A 212 -8.23 -18.82 7.72
CA THR A 212 -6.90 -18.21 7.92
C THR A 212 -7.00 -16.86 8.63
N ALA A 213 -7.92 -16.00 8.22
CA ALA A 213 -8.13 -14.70 8.89
C ALA A 213 -8.54 -14.89 10.36
N GLN A 214 -9.45 -15.81 10.66
CA GLN A 214 -9.85 -16.12 12.02
C GLN A 214 -8.71 -16.68 12.87
N ARG A 215 -7.88 -17.54 12.29
CA ARG A 215 -6.67 -18.05 12.96
C ARG A 215 -5.73 -16.91 13.34
N ILE A 216 -5.48 -15.97 12.42
CA ILE A 216 -4.64 -14.79 12.69
C ILE A 216 -5.26 -13.94 13.80
N ALA A 217 -6.58 -13.69 13.75
CA ALA A 217 -7.27 -12.92 14.78
C ALA A 217 -7.12 -13.56 16.18
N VAL A 218 -7.24 -14.88 16.28
CA VAL A 218 -7.03 -15.62 17.55
C VAL A 218 -5.59 -15.50 18.03
N LEU A 219 -4.60 -15.63 17.14
CA LEU A 219 -3.19 -15.49 17.49
C LEU A 219 -2.86 -14.09 18.01
N VAL A 220 -3.40 -13.06 17.37
CA VAL A 220 -3.21 -11.65 17.79
C VAL A 220 -3.91 -11.37 19.12
N ALA A 221 -5.14 -11.83 19.30
CA ALA A 221 -5.89 -11.65 20.53
C ALA A 221 -5.24 -12.35 21.75
N ALA A 222 -4.61 -13.52 21.53
CA ALA A 222 -3.93 -14.28 22.58
C ALA A 222 -2.70 -13.59 23.18
N GLN A 223 -2.10 -12.62 22.46
CA GLN A 223 -0.90 -11.92 22.94
C GLN A 223 -1.21 -10.61 23.70
N GLY A 224 -2.48 -10.22 23.76
CA GLY A 224 -2.91 -8.99 24.46
C GLY A 224 -2.55 -7.70 23.70
N PRO A 225 -2.96 -6.54 24.23
CA PRO A 225 -2.64 -5.27 23.59
C PRO A 225 -1.14 -5.05 23.58
N VAL A 226 -0.60 -4.78 22.40
CA VAL A 226 0.80 -4.36 22.23
C VAL A 226 0.98 -3.07 23.00
N ALA A 227 1.80 -3.09 24.06
CA ALA A 227 2.26 -1.86 24.66
C ALA A 227 2.96 -1.05 23.55
N ALA A 228 2.39 0.10 23.20
CA ALA A 228 3.06 1.06 22.35
C ALA A 228 4.40 1.39 23.05
N ARG A 229 5.50 0.83 22.55
CA ARG A 229 6.82 1.30 22.96
C ARG A 229 7.01 2.66 22.30
N VAL A 230 6.94 3.68 23.14
CA VAL A 230 7.34 5.05 22.86
C VAL A 230 8.80 5.08 22.38
#